data_526fd2d64dac6670260a77c41e13c0c2
#
_entry.id   526fd2d64dac6670260a77c41e13c0c2
#
_cell.length_a   1.000
_cell.length_b   1.000
_cell.length_c   1.000
_cell.angle_alpha   90.00
_cell.angle_beta   90.00
_cell.angle_gamma   90.00
#
_symmetry.space_group_name_H-M   'P 1'
#
loop_
_entity.id
_entity.type
_entity.pdbx_description
1 polymer ?
#
loop_
_entity_poly.entity_id
_entity_poly.type
_entity_poly.pdbx_seq_one_letter_code
_entity_poly.pdbx_strand_id
1 'polypeptide(L)'
;MSRRLIKSLEDLSCQYDMTVRDATGNLVQFKFGDDGLDPTNLEGDDSPVDFQRTFTHIQNLVDGRQDPALAPDQIIPMLEFLFEEHRFLHRSSAEFKETTTSFVQGLADRLRRIRENFGILGFEDGFMEIDSDPSGTNPQPGNYDTNLDPQSIAVDNILKLTKPQMEAFVLLLLDKYRKAKLEYGTAVGALGAQSIGEPGTQMTLKTFHFAGVASMNITLGVPRIKEIISAAKNISTPIITAKLENDNQVETARIVKARIEKCVLEDVFPYRKDQLTLFR
;
A
#
# COMPACT_ATOMS: atom_id res chain seq x y z
N MET A 1 -0.34 7.13 -30.14
CA MET A 1 -0.17 5.96 -29.28
C MET A 1 -1.46 5.68 -28.49
N SER A 2 -2.02 6.63 -27.74
CA SER A 2 -3.26 6.47 -26.96
C SER A 2 -4.43 5.90 -27.75
N ARG A 3 -4.72 6.43 -28.96
CA ARG A 3 -5.80 5.90 -29.81
C ARG A 3 -5.65 4.41 -30.14
N ARG A 4 -4.41 3.94 -30.36
CA ARG A 4 -4.16 2.51 -30.66
C ARG A 4 -4.36 1.64 -29.42
N LEU A 5 -3.94 2.14 -28.23
CA LEU A 5 -4.18 1.48 -26.96
C LEU A 5 -5.66 1.35 -26.66
N ILE A 6 -6.39 2.46 -26.79
CA ILE A 6 -7.85 2.46 -26.57
C ILE A 6 -8.51 1.44 -27.49
N LYS A 7 -8.17 1.43 -28.79
CA LYS A 7 -8.74 0.49 -29.76
C LYS A 7 -8.38 -0.97 -29.48
N SER A 8 -7.26 -1.22 -28.83
CA SER A 8 -6.85 -2.58 -28.44
C SER A 8 -7.50 -3.08 -27.16
N LEU A 9 -7.89 -2.17 -26.27
CA LEU A 9 -8.36 -2.50 -24.92
C LEU A 9 -9.83 -2.12 -24.69
N GLU A 10 -10.52 -1.49 -25.67
CA GLU A 10 -11.88 -0.98 -25.49
C GLU A 10 -12.91 -2.05 -25.10
N ASP A 11 -12.67 -3.30 -25.47
CA ASP A 11 -13.58 -4.42 -25.21
C ASP A 11 -13.49 -4.99 -23.78
N LEU A 12 -12.46 -4.57 -23.02
CA LEU A 12 -12.25 -5.08 -21.66
C LEU A 12 -13.20 -4.39 -20.69
N SER A 13 -14.07 -5.17 -20.06
CA SER A 13 -15.01 -4.67 -19.05
C SER A 13 -15.05 -5.56 -17.82
N CYS A 14 -15.37 -4.94 -16.68
CA CYS A 14 -15.60 -5.66 -15.43
C CYS A 14 -17.01 -6.29 -15.47
N GLN A 15 -17.08 -7.60 -15.25
CA GLN A 15 -18.35 -8.33 -15.21
C GLN A 15 -18.94 -8.34 -13.78
N TYR A 16 -20.17 -8.87 -13.62
CA TYR A 16 -20.82 -8.96 -12.32
C TYR A 16 -20.11 -9.86 -11.31
N ASP A 17 -19.27 -10.79 -11.79
CA ASP A 17 -18.41 -11.64 -10.95
C ASP A 17 -17.08 -10.98 -10.57
N MET A 18 -16.91 -9.68 -10.84
CA MET A 18 -15.69 -8.89 -10.61
C MET A 18 -14.49 -9.32 -11.47
N THR A 19 -14.70 -10.23 -12.43
CA THR A 19 -13.66 -10.59 -13.39
C THR A 19 -13.62 -9.60 -14.55
N VAL A 20 -12.43 -9.39 -15.11
CA VAL A 20 -12.25 -8.59 -16.33
C VAL A 20 -12.26 -9.54 -17.53
N ARG A 21 -13.18 -9.30 -18.46
CA ARG A 21 -13.34 -10.10 -19.67
C ARG A 21 -13.37 -9.24 -20.92
N ASP A 22 -13.02 -9.87 -22.04
CA ASP A 22 -13.16 -9.28 -23.36
C ASP A 22 -14.59 -9.48 -23.93
N ALA A 23 -14.86 -8.94 -25.12
CA ALA A 23 -16.15 -9.09 -25.81
C ALA A 23 -16.51 -10.56 -26.16
N THR A 24 -15.52 -11.43 -26.23
CA THR A 24 -15.73 -12.86 -26.51
C THR A 24 -15.97 -13.69 -25.25
N GLY A 25 -15.88 -13.05 -24.06
CA GLY A 25 -16.06 -13.70 -22.76
C GLY A 25 -14.81 -14.36 -22.21
N ASN A 26 -13.66 -14.21 -22.87
CA ASN A 26 -12.40 -14.72 -22.35
C ASN A 26 -11.99 -13.97 -21.08
N LEU A 27 -11.49 -14.70 -20.09
CA LEU A 27 -11.01 -14.16 -18.85
C LEU A 27 -9.62 -13.54 -19.06
N VAL A 28 -9.48 -12.25 -18.73
CA VAL A 28 -8.22 -11.50 -18.79
C VAL A 28 -7.61 -11.35 -17.39
N GLN A 29 -8.43 -10.98 -16.41
CA GLN A 29 -8.04 -10.88 -15.02
C GLN A 29 -9.14 -11.41 -14.10
N PHE A 30 -8.76 -12.08 -13.00
CA PHE A 30 -9.71 -12.52 -11.97
C PHE A 30 -10.25 -11.37 -11.15
N LYS A 31 -9.39 -10.38 -10.85
CA LYS A 31 -9.75 -9.11 -10.25
C LYS A 31 -9.01 -8.00 -10.98
N PHE A 32 -9.67 -6.88 -11.20
CA PHE A 32 -9.01 -5.71 -11.77
C PHE A 32 -7.90 -5.21 -10.81
N GLY A 33 -6.67 -5.06 -11.31
CA GLY A 33 -5.52 -4.61 -10.52
C GLY A 33 -5.14 -5.52 -9.33
N ASP A 34 -5.61 -6.77 -9.28
CA ASP A 34 -5.48 -7.74 -8.19
C ASP A 34 -6.23 -7.36 -6.89
N ASP A 35 -6.58 -6.10 -6.68
CA ASP A 35 -7.27 -5.57 -5.51
C ASP A 35 -8.77 -5.33 -5.72
N GLY A 36 -9.20 -5.14 -6.97
CA GLY A 36 -10.59 -4.85 -7.35
C GLY A 36 -11.04 -3.44 -6.99
N LEU A 37 -10.10 -2.50 -6.83
CA LEU A 37 -10.37 -1.11 -6.51
C LEU A 37 -10.36 -0.23 -7.76
N ASP A 38 -11.11 0.86 -7.72
CA ASP A 38 -11.12 1.88 -8.77
C ASP A 38 -10.04 2.93 -8.46
N PRO A 39 -9.03 3.10 -9.31
CA PRO A 39 -7.98 4.09 -9.12
C PRO A 39 -8.49 5.52 -8.97
N THR A 40 -9.68 5.84 -9.51
CA THR A 40 -10.26 7.19 -9.44
C THR A 40 -10.85 7.49 -8.06
N ASN A 41 -11.16 6.49 -7.27
CA ASN A 41 -11.79 6.60 -5.97
C ASN A 41 -10.81 6.39 -4.80
N LEU A 42 -9.51 6.22 -5.08
CA LEU A 42 -8.48 6.13 -4.06
C LEU A 42 -8.19 7.49 -3.41
N GLU A 43 -7.99 7.53 -2.11
CA GLU A 43 -7.76 8.77 -1.35
C GLU A 43 -6.28 9.15 -1.21
N GLY A 44 -5.37 8.20 -1.37
CA GLY A 44 -3.92 8.39 -1.29
C GLY A 44 -3.19 7.61 -2.36
N ASP A 45 -1.88 7.65 -2.36
CA ASP A 45 -1.04 6.87 -3.25
C ASP A 45 -1.28 5.38 -2.99
N ASP A 46 -2.02 4.74 -3.90
CA ASP A 46 -2.41 3.32 -3.87
C ASP A 46 -3.22 2.87 -2.63
N SER A 47 -3.75 3.82 -1.85
CA SER A 47 -4.53 3.53 -0.64
C SER A 47 -6.01 3.86 -0.81
N PRO A 48 -6.94 2.93 -0.50
CA PRO A 48 -8.37 3.18 -0.59
C PRO A 48 -8.86 4.22 0.42
N VAL A 49 -8.15 4.40 1.54
CA VAL A 49 -8.52 5.34 2.59
C VAL A 49 -7.28 5.96 3.22
N ASP A 50 -7.30 7.26 3.41
CA ASP A 50 -6.35 7.97 4.28
C ASP A 50 -6.79 7.81 5.74
N PHE A 51 -6.10 6.94 6.48
CA PHE A 51 -6.41 6.63 7.87
C PHE A 51 -6.27 7.83 8.79
N GLN A 52 -5.19 8.61 8.63
CA GLN A 52 -4.93 9.77 9.50
C GLN A 52 -6.01 10.83 9.35
N ARG A 53 -6.36 11.17 8.12
CA ARG A 53 -7.41 12.13 7.81
C ARG A 53 -8.78 11.65 8.32
N THR A 54 -9.09 10.37 8.09
CA THR A 54 -10.33 9.75 8.52
C THR A 54 -10.46 9.73 10.04
N PHE A 55 -9.39 9.40 10.73
CA PHE A 55 -9.34 9.39 12.19
C PHE A 55 -9.54 10.80 12.77
N THR A 56 -8.83 11.79 12.26
CA THR A 56 -8.99 13.19 12.68
C THR A 56 -10.42 13.70 12.42
N HIS A 57 -11.01 13.29 11.30
CA HIS A 57 -12.39 13.63 10.98
C HIS A 57 -13.37 13.07 12.03
N ILE A 58 -13.21 11.80 12.41
CA ILE A 58 -14.05 11.16 13.43
C ILE A 58 -13.88 11.82 14.81
N GLN A 59 -12.66 12.14 15.20
CA GLN A 59 -12.42 12.84 16.48
C GLN A 59 -13.17 14.19 16.55
N ASN A 60 -13.29 14.87 15.42
CA ASN A 60 -14.02 16.14 15.35
C ASN A 60 -15.53 15.97 15.18
N LEU A 61 -16.00 14.84 14.60
CA LEU A 61 -17.40 14.59 14.34
C LEU A 61 -18.13 14.02 15.56
N VAL A 62 -17.49 13.07 16.24
CA VAL A 62 -18.08 12.35 17.37
C VAL A 62 -17.62 12.99 18.68
N ASP A 63 -18.56 13.57 19.42
CA ASP A 63 -18.24 14.17 20.72
C ASP A 63 -18.00 13.08 21.78
N GLY A 64 -16.72 12.86 22.08
CA GLY A 64 -16.28 11.89 23.09
C GLY A 64 -16.11 12.48 24.50
N ARG A 65 -16.64 13.70 24.80
CA ARG A 65 -16.35 14.37 26.09
C ARG A 65 -16.95 13.63 27.28
N GLN A 66 -18.11 13.01 27.10
CA GLN A 66 -18.83 12.32 28.16
C GLN A 66 -18.43 10.86 28.33
N ASP A 67 -17.76 10.28 27.32
CA ASP A 67 -17.41 8.87 27.33
C ASP A 67 -16.01 8.66 27.94
N PRO A 68 -15.76 7.52 28.61
CA PRO A 68 -14.44 7.19 29.14
C PRO A 68 -13.44 6.96 27.98
N ALA A 69 -12.19 7.37 28.20
CA ALA A 69 -11.12 7.10 27.26
C ALA A 69 -10.74 5.61 27.29
N LEU A 70 -10.44 5.04 26.12
CA LEU A 70 -9.91 3.69 25.99
C LEU A 70 -8.44 3.64 26.44
N ALA A 71 -8.10 2.63 27.25
CA ALA A 71 -6.71 2.35 27.56
C ALA A 71 -5.94 1.86 26.32
N PRO A 72 -4.65 2.17 26.17
CA PRO A 72 -3.86 1.68 25.04
C PRO A 72 -3.94 0.17 24.84
N ASP A 73 -4.01 -0.59 25.94
CA ASP A 73 -4.08 -2.06 25.89
C ASP A 73 -5.49 -2.58 25.50
N GLN A 74 -6.53 -1.76 25.63
CA GLN A 74 -7.91 -2.08 25.25
C GLN A 74 -8.23 -1.74 23.79
N ILE A 75 -7.40 -0.89 23.14
CA ILE A 75 -7.66 -0.41 21.78
C ILE A 75 -7.67 -1.56 20.77
N ILE A 76 -6.68 -2.45 20.83
CA ILE A 76 -6.57 -3.56 19.88
C ILE A 76 -7.66 -4.62 20.09
N PRO A 77 -7.92 -5.13 21.32
CA PRO A 77 -9.05 -6.02 21.56
C PRO A 77 -10.39 -5.45 21.13
N MET A 78 -10.62 -4.16 21.37
CA MET A 78 -11.84 -3.47 20.93
C MET A 78 -11.93 -3.42 19.39
N LEU A 79 -10.80 -3.15 18.70
CA LEU A 79 -10.78 -3.16 17.24
C LEU A 79 -11.12 -4.54 16.68
N GLU A 80 -10.56 -5.60 17.25
CA GLU A 80 -10.84 -6.98 16.84
C GLU A 80 -12.31 -7.33 17.05
N PHE A 81 -12.87 -6.96 18.20
CA PHE A 81 -14.29 -7.13 18.48
C PHE A 81 -15.17 -6.42 17.42
N LEU A 82 -14.87 -5.17 17.09
CA LEU A 82 -15.60 -4.42 16.07
C LEU A 82 -15.44 -5.02 14.66
N PHE A 83 -14.29 -5.61 14.36
CA PHE A 83 -14.08 -6.31 13.11
C PHE A 83 -14.97 -7.56 12.97
N GLU A 84 -15.18 -8.28 14.05
CA GLU A 84 -16.09 -9.43 14.07
C GLU A 84 -17.55 -8.99 14.00
N GLU A 85 -17.96 -8.02 14.82
CA GLU A 85 -19.30 -7.49 14.86
C GLU A 85 -19.77 -6.96 13.51
N HIS A 86 -18.95 -6.17 12.83
CA HIS A 86 -19.26 -5.57 11.53
C HIS A 86 -18.89 -6.45 10.33
N ARG A 87 -18.44 -7.68 10.56
CA ARG A 87 -18.00 -8.62 9.50
C ARG A 87 -17.01 -8.00 8.54
N PHE A 88 -15.96 -7.37 9.10
CA PHE A 88 -15.01 -6.56 8.34
C PHE A 88 -14.37 -7.35 7.19
N LEU A 89 -13.94 -8.60 7.39
CA LEU A 89 -13.34 -9.46 6.38
C LEU A 89 -14.28 -9.82 5.22
N HIS A 90 -15.60 -9.83 5.43
CA HIS A 90 -16.56 -10.06 4.36
C HIS A 90 -16.77 -8.83 3.48
N ARG A 91 -16.46 -7.65 4.00
CA ARG A 91 -16.68 -6.36 3.32
C ARG A 91 -15.42 -5.77 2.73
N SER A 92 -14.24 -6.17 3.24
CA SER A 92 -12.93 -5.67 2.84
C SER A 92 -11.95 -6.80 2.52
N SER A 93 -10.72 -6.47 2.10
CA SER A 93 -9.63 -7.44 1.92
C SER A 93 -8.90 -7.71 3.23
N ALA A 94 -8.17 -8.85 3.29
CA ALA A 94 -7.31 -9.18 4.42
C ALA A 94 -6.18 -8.15 4.58
N GLU A 95 -5.59 -7.70 3.48
CA GLU A 95 -4.56 -6.67 3.44
C GLU A 95 -5.05 -5.34 4.03
N PHE A 96 -6.28 -4.93 3.71
CA PHE A 96 -6.87 -3.73 4.29
C PHE A 96 -7.12 -3.87 5.80
N LYS A 97 -7.43 -5.08 6.27
CA LYS A 97 -7.53 -5.36 7.71
C LYS A 97 -6.17 -5.21 8.39
N GLU A 98 -5.11 -5.75 7.81
CA GLU A 98 -3.74 -5.67 8.35
C GLU A 98 -3.25 -4.22 8.41
N THR A 99 -3.45 -3.45 7.34
CA THR A 99 -3.07 -2.02 7.31
C THR A 99 -3.84 -1.21 8.35
N THR A 100 -5.15 -1.48 8.52
CA THR A 100 -5.96 -0.85 9.56
C THR A 100 -5.45 -1.19 10.96
N THR A 101 -5.15 -2.47 11.21
CA THR A 101 -4.62 -2.94 12.51
C THR A 101 -3.26 -2.29 12.79
N SER A 102 -2.37 -2.23 11.80
CA SER A 102 -1.05 -1.59 11.92
C SER A 102 -1.18 -0.09 12.25
N PHE A 103 -2.10 0.62 11.60
CA PHE A 103 -2.36 2.03 11.91
C PHE A 103 -2.84 2.22 13.34
N VAL A 104 -3.83 1.44 13.79
CA VAL A 104 -4.39 1.53 15.15
C VAL A 104 -3.37 1.10 16.20
N GLN A 105 -2.51 0.10 15.91
CA GLN A 105 -1.38 -0.25 16.75
C GLN A 105 -0.43 0.92 16.93
N GLY A 106 -0.11 1.63 15.85
CA GLY A 106 0.71 2.85 15.91
C GLY A 106 0.09 3.95 16.77
N LEU A 107 -1.24 4.09 16.78
CA LEU A 107 -1.95 5.00 17.68
C LEU A 107 -1.83 4.56 19.14
N ALA A 108 -2.04 3.29 19.44
CA ALA A 108 -1.91 2.73 20.79
C ALA A 108 -0.49 2.91 21.33
N ASP A 109 0.54 2.64 20.52
CA ASP A 109 1.94 2.83 20.89
C ASP A 109 2.28 4.31 21.12
N ARG A 110 1.70 5.22 20.34
CA ARG A 110 1.85 6.65 20.53
C ARG A 110 1.22 7.10 21.85
N LEU A 111 0.04 6.62 22.19
CA LEU A 111 -0.62 6.88 23.47
C LEU A 111 0.21 6.35 24.64
N ARG A 112 0.76 5.14 24.55
CA ARG A 112 1.63 4.55 25.57
C ARG A 112 2.87 5.40 25.81
N ARG A 113 3.58 5.82 24.75
CA ARG A 113 4.76 6.70 24.85
C ARG A 113 4.45 8.05 25.49
N ILE A 114 3.30 8.63 25.19
CA ILE A 114 2.90 9.91 25.79
C ILE A 114 2.67 9.73 27.29
N ARG A 115 1.97 8.69 27.72
CA ARG A 115 1.77 8.37 29.12
C ARG A 115 3.08 8.12 29.85
N GLU A 116 3.98 7.35 29.27
CA GLU A 116 5.33 7.13 29.81
C GLU A 116 6.10 8.43 29.99
N ASN A 117 6.08 9.32 28.99
CA ASN A 117 6.77 10.62 29.05
C ASN A 117 6.23 11.54 30.15
N PHE A 118 4.95 11.45 30.48
CA PHE A 118 4.35 12.22 31.56
C PHE A 118 4.42 11.51 32.93
N GLY A 119 5.08 10.33 33.01
CA GLY A 119 5.23 9.57 34.25
C GLY A 119 3.95 8.95 34.76
N ILE A 120 2.91 8.85 33.92
CA ILE A 120 1.65 8.20 34.25
C ILE A 120 1.86 6.70 34.08
N LEU A 121 2.45 6.08 35.08
CA LEU A 121 2.69 4.65 35.18
C LEU A 121 1.54 4.03 35.98
N GLY A 122 0.60 3.38 35.29
CA GLY A 122 -0.41 2.56 35.93
C GLY A 122 -1.82 2.91 35.46
N PHE A 123 -2.54 1.88 35.04
CA PHE A 123 -3.98 1.91 34.86
C PHE A 123 -4.62 1.60 36.21
N GLU A 124 -4.57 2.56 37.15
CA GLU A 124 -5.35 2.41 38.37
C GLU A 124 -6.79 2.88 38.10
N ASP A 125 -7.68 1.89 38.06
CA ASP A 125 -9.10 1.93 38.42
C ASP A 125 -9.99 3.05 37.85
N GLY A 126 -10.09 3.12 36.55
CA GLY A 126 -11.06 4.02 35.87
C GLY A 126 -11.47 3.53 34.48
N PHE A 127 -10.92 2.43 34.01
CA PHE A 127 -11.27 1.85 32.71
C PHE A 127 -12.29 0.75 32.88
N MET A 128 -13.33 0.78 32.05
CA MET A 128 -14.32 -0.29 31.98
C MET A 128 -13.61 -1.64 31.78
N GLU A 129 -13.79 -2.58 32.70
CA GLU A 129 -13.70 -3.98 32.38
C GLU A 129 -14.69 -4.25 31.25
N ILE A 130 -14.20 -4.74 30.12
CA ILE A 130 -15.07 -5.23 29.06
C ILE A 130 -15.65 -6.53 29.62
N ASP A 131 -16.77 -6.40 30.32
CA ASP A 131 -17.55 -7.56 30.72
C ASP A 131 -17.98 -8.29 29.46
N SER A 132 -17.51 -9.51 29.33
CA SER A 132 -17.87 -10.47 28.28
C SER A 132 -19.31 -11.00 28.41
N ASP A 133 -20.18 -10.28 29.11
CA ASP A 133 -21.57 -10.66 29.27
C ASP A 133 -22.45 -9.98 28.21
N PRO A 134 -23.09 -10.77 27.31
CA PRO A 134 -23.95 -10.25 26.25
C PRO A 134 -25.35 -9.79 26.72
N SER A 135 -25.63 -9.74 28.03
CA SER A 135 -26.93 -9.29 28.55
C SER A 135 -26.88 -7.80 28.86
N GLY A 136 -27.31 -7.00 27.86
CA GLY A 136 -27.40 -5.55 27.86
C GLY A 136 -28.10 -4.95 29.09
N THR A 137 -27.35 -4.62 30.10
CA THR A 137 -27.68 -3.60 31.07
C THR A 137 -26.71 -2.45 30.93
N ASN A 138 -27.22 -1.29 30.54
CA ASN A 138 -26.46 -0.05 30.44
C ASN A 138 -25.52 0.11 31.64
N PRO A 139 -24.20 0.26 31.43
CA PRO A 139 -23.35 0.64 32.53
C PRO A 139 -23.76 2.03 33.02
N GLN A 140 -24.10 2.12 34.26
CA GLN A 140 -24.30 3.41 34.96
C GLN A 140 -22.99 4.21 34.83
N PRO A 141 -23.04 5.54 34.61
CA PRO A 141 -21.85 6.37 34.61
C PRO A 141 -21.16 6.22 35.97
N GLY A 142 -20.03 5.51 36.00
CA GLY A 142 -19.27 5.26 37.20
C GLY A 142 -18.85 6.58 37.83
N ASN A 143 -18.90 6.64 39.15
CA ASN A 143 -18.32 7.70 39.95
C ASN A 143 -16.87 7.90 39.52
N TYR A 144 -16.59 9.01 38.87
CA TYR A 144 -15.20 9.46 38.64
C TYR A 144 -14.59 9.74 39.98
N ASP A 145 -13.61 8.94 40.41
CA ASP A 145 -12.81 9.25 41.57
C ASP A 145 -12.14 10.61 41.39
N THR A 146 -12.53 11.55 42.21
CA THR A 146 -12.09 12.95 42.21
C THR A 146 -10.61 13.14 42.59
N ASN A 147 -9.86 12.06 42.71
CA ASN A 147 -8.44 12.07 43.12
C ASN A 147 -7.44 11.86 41.96
N LEU A 148 -7.90 11.88 40.70
CA LEU A 148 -6.99 11.80 39.55
C LEU A 148 -6.19 13.10 39.43
N ASP A 149 -4.88 12.96 39.29
CA ASP A 149 -3.97 14.09 39.07
C ASP A 149 -4.41 14.92 37.86
N PRO A 150 -4.49 16.26 37.96
CA PRO A 150 -4.91 17.13 36.85
C PRO A 150 -4.10 16.93 35.57
N GLN A 151 -2.87 16.44 35.70
CA GLN A 151 -1.99 16.13 34.58
C GLN A 151 -2.43 14.87 33.82
N SER A 152 -2.90 13.82 34.52
CA SER A 152 -3.39 12.61 33.89
C SER A 152 -4.67 12.89 33.10
N ILE A 153 -5.58 13.68 33.65
CA ILE A 153 -6.80 14.12 32.98
C ILE A 153 -6.48 14.94 31.72
N ALA A 154 -5.49 15.82 31.77
CA ALA A 154 -5.08 16.62 30.61
C ALA A 154 -4.49 15.74 29.49
N VAL A 155 -3.66 14.76 29.82
CA VAL A 155 -3.05 13.85 28.86
C VAL A 155 -4.11 12.94 28.21
N ASP A 156 -5.02 12.41 29.01
CA ASP A 156 -6.12 11.58 28.51
C ASP A 156 -7.07 12.37 27.60
N ASN A 157 -7.24 13.66 27.83
CA ASN A 157 -8.07 14.51 26.97
C ASN A 157 -7.39 14.94 25.66
N ILE A 158 -6.06 15.01 25.60
CA ILE A 158 -5.32 15.40 24.37
C ILE A 158 -5.47 14.37 23.26
N LEU A 159 -5.45 13.09 23.60
CA LEU A 159 -5.54 11.99 22.66
C LEU A 159 -6.67 11.01 23.03
N LYS A 160 -7.73 11.55 23.57
CA LYS A 160 -8.89 10.76 24.00
C LYS A 160 -9.44 9.97 22.81
N LEU A 161 -9.42 8.65 22.93
CA LEU A 161 -10.07 7.73 22.03
C LEU A 161 -11.18 7.01 22.80
N THR A 162 -12.40 7.14 22.34
CA THR A 162 -13.57 6.55 22.99
C THR A 162 -14.13 5.39 22.15
N LYS A 163 -14.89 4.49 22.78
CA LYS A 163 -15.56 3.38 22.10
C LYS A 163 -16.41 3.84 20.91
N PRO A 164 -17.33 4.84 21.04
CA PRO A 164 -18.14 5.28 19.91
C PRO A 164 -17.32 5.90 18.78
N GLN A 165 -16.18 6.54 19.09
CA GLN A 165 -15.26 7.02 18.05
C GLN A 165 -14.60 5.86 17.28
N MET A 166 -14.18 4.78 17.95
CA MET A 166 -13.64 3.59 17.29
C MET A 166 -14.69 2.89 16.42
N GLU A 167 -15.92 2.75 16.91
CA GLU A 167 -17.01 2.16 16.13
C GLU A 167 -17.31 3.00 14.88
N ALA A 168 -17.47 4.31 15.03
CA ALA A 168 -17.66 5.22 13.91
C ALA A 168 -16.49 5.18 12.91
N PHE A 169 -15.25 5.02 13.40
CA PHE A 169 -14.06 4.87 12.56
C PHE A 169 -14.13 3.61 11.71
N VAL A 170 -14.41 2.45 12.30
CA VAL A 170 -14.53 1.18 11.58
C VAL A 170 -15.65 1.24 10.54
N LEU A 171 -16.81 1.78 10.90
CA LEU A 171 -17.94 1.94 9.98
C LEU A 171 -17.60 2.86 8.80
N LEU A 172 -16.97 3.99 9.08
CA LEU A 172 -16.55 4.92 8.02
C LEU A 172 -15.48 4.33 7.10
N LEU A 173 -14.52 3.56 7.65
CA LEU A 173 -13.54 2.82 6.85
C LEU A 173 -14.21 1.84 5.89
N LEU A 174 -15.19 1.06 6.38
CA LEU A 174 -15.95 0.12 5.57
C LEU A 174 -16.76 0.82 4.46
N ASP A 175 -17.37 1.97 4.75
CA ASP A 175 -18.13 2.72 3.76
C ASP A 175 -17.21 3.31 2.67
N LYS A 176 -16.07 3.88 3.06
CA LYS A 176 -15.06 4.39 2.13
C LYS A 176 -14.45 3.27 1.27
N TYR A 177 -14.09 2.14 1.88
CA TYR A 177 -13.59 0.98 1.15
C TYR A 177 -14.61 0.45 0.14
N ARG A 178 -15.90 0.42 0.52
CA ARG A 178 -16.98 0.03 -0.39
C ARG A 178 -17.09 0.98 -1.57
N LYS A 179 -16.95 2.29 -1.35
CA LYS A 179 -16.96 3.31 -2.41
C LYS A 179 -15.73 3.23 -3.32
N ALA A 180 -14.60 2.78 -2.77
CA ALA A 180 -13.38 2.57 -3.54
C ALA A 180 -13.41 1.31 -4.42
N LYS A 181 -14.33 0.36 -4.19
CA LYS A 181 -14.48 -0.81 -5.05
C LYS A 181 -14.93 -0.43 -6.45
N LEU A 182 -14.37 -1.14 -7.43
CA LEU A 182 -14.75 -0.99 -8.82
C LEU A 182 -16.23 -1.36 -9.04
N GLU A 183 -16.93 -0.54 -9.80
CA GLU A 183 -18.32 -0.81 -10.17
C GLU A 183 -18.39 -1.84 -11.30
N TYR A 184 -19.45 -2.68 -11.27
CA TYR A 184 -19.73 -3.64 -12.34
C TYR A 184 -20.04 -2.91 -13.64
N GLY A 185 -19.58 -3.48 -14.75
CA GLY A 185 -19.81 -2.90 -16.07
C GLY A 185 -18.86 -1.78 -16.47
N THR A 186 -17.90 -1.42 -15.60
CA THR A 186 -16.90 -0.39 -15.90
C THR A 186 -15.99 -0.85 -17.04
N ALA A 187 -15.78 0.01 -18.04
CA ALA A 187 -14.87 -0.22 -19.15
C ALA A 187 -13.41 -0.04 -18.72
N VAL A 188 -12.87 -0.99 -17.98
CA VAL A 188 -11.52 -0.93 -17.39
C VAL A 188 -10.41 -0.84 -18.44
N GLY A 189 -10.65 -1.41 -19.61
CA GLY A 189 -9.69 -1.33 -20.72
C GLY A 189 -9.50 0.08 -21.24
N ALA A 190 -10.58 0.87 -21.36
CA ALA A 190 -10.50 2.27 -21.74
C ALA A 190 -9.79 3.10 -20.68
N LEU A 191 -10.09 2.88 -19.41
CA LEU A 191 -9.45 3.53 -18.27
C LEU A 191 -7.93 3.25 -18.24
N GLY A 192 -7.55 1.97 -18.37
CA GLY A 192 -6.15 1.56 -18.43
C GLY A 192 -5.40 2.16 -19.63
N ALA A 193 -6.04 2.16 -20.81
CA ALA A 193 -5.46 2.74 -22.02
C ALA A 193 -5.22 4.26 -21.90
N GLN A 194 -6.13 4.99 -21.25
CA GLN A 194 -5.97 6.41 -20.98
C GLN A 194 -4.87 6.67 -19.97
N SER A 195 -4.81 5.90 -18.89
CA SER A 195 -3.79 6.03 -17.83
C SER A 195 -2.37 5.77 -18.35
N ILE A 196 -2.21 4.87 -19.32
CA ILE A 196 -0.93 4.61 -19.98
C ILE A 196 -0.65 5.67 -21.07
N GLY A 197 -1.68 6.11 -21.75
CA GLY A 197 -1.56 7.06 -22.88
C GLY A 197 -1.24 8.48 -22.47
N GLU A 198 -1.78 8.96 -21.35
CA GLU A 198 -1.57 10.30 -20.83
C GLU A 198 -0.10 10.62 -20.56
N PRO A 199 0.63 9.84 -19.74
CA PRO A 199 2.04 10.10 -19.48
C PRO A 199 2.95 9.82 -20.68
N GLY A 200 2.45 9.18 -21.74
CA GLY A 200 3.21 8.91 -22.96
C GLY A 200 3.75 10.16 -23.65
N THR A 201 3.03 11.29 -23.62
CA THR A 201 3.49 12.57 -24.14
C THR A 201 4.63 13.18 -23.31
N GLN A 202 4.58 13.00 -21.99
CA GLN A 202 5.62 13.45 -21.07
C GLN A 202 6.90 12.61 -21.18
N MET A 203 6.78 11.31 -21.46
CA MET A 203 7.93 10.40 -21.66
C MET A 203 8.76 10.81 -22.89
N THR A 204 8.14 11.26 -23.97
CA THR A 204 8.86 11.71 -25.18
C THR A 204 9.74 12.94 -24.92
N LEU A 205 9.32 13.83 -24.04
CA LEU A 205 10.11 15.01 -23.65
C LEU A 205 11.28 14.65 -22.72
N LYS A 206 11.13 13.65 -21.86
CA LYS A 206 12.18 13.23 -20.91
C LYS A 206 13.29 12.39 -21.56
N THR A 207 13.04 11.66 -22.65
CA THR A 207 14.06 10.83 -23.31
C THR A 207 15.24 11.65 -23.88
N PHE A 208 15.02 12.91 -24.24
CA PHE A 208 16.10 13.81 -24.69
C PHE A 208 17.06 14.24 -23.57
N HIS A 209 16.59 14.32 -22.33
CA HIS A 209 17.43 14.70 -21.18
C HIS A 209 18.28 13.56 -20.62
N PHE A 210 17.89 12.32 -20.81
CA PHE A 210 18.64 11.15 -20.34
C PHE A 210 19.76 10.69 -21.30
N ALA A 211 19.82 11.23 -22.51
CA ALA A 211 20.86 10.86 -23.49
C ALA A 211 22.30 11.24 -23.06
N GLY A 212 22.46 12.06 -22.02
CA GLY A 212 23.76 12.50 -21.50
C GLY A 212 24.29 11.77 -20.26
N VAL A 213 23.49 10.91 -19.61
CA VAL A 213 23.85 10.29 -18.31
C VAL A 213 23.83 8.76 -18.32
N ALA A 214 23.58 8.14 -19.46
CA ALA A 214 23.38 6.69 -19.51
C ALA A 214 24.68 5.91 -19.72
N SER A 215 25.23 5.40 -18.64
CA SER A 215 26.16 4.27 -18.66
C SER A 215 25.47 2.92 -18.95
N MET A 216 24.13 2.87 -19.04
CA MET A 216 23.36 1.70 -19.44
C MET A 216 22.45 2.06 -20.61
N ASN A 217 22.64 1.42 -21.76
CA ASN A 217 21.75 1.50 -22.93
C ASN A 217 20.44 0.73 -22.66
N ILE A 218 19.56 1.27 -21.79
CA ILE A 218 18.26 0.68 -21.51
C ILE A 218 17.22 1.43 -22.33
N THR A 219 16.44 0.70 -23.13
CA THR A 219 15.27 1.28 -23.79
C THR A 219 14.20 1.60 -22.75
N LEU A 220 13.95 2.90 -22.54
CA LEU A 220 12.94 3.43 -21.63
C LEU A 220 11.90 4.24 -22.41
N GLY A 221 10.74 4.43 -21.83
CA GLY A 221 9.70 5.28 -22.39
C GLY A 221 8.91 4.63 -23.53
N VAL A 222 8.52 5.44 -24.52
CA VAL A 222 7.63 5.03 -25.62
C VAL A 222 8.13 3.82 -26.43
N PRO A 223 9.43 3.67 -26.77
CA PRO A 223 9.93 2.49 -27.47
C PRO A 223 9.69 1.20 -26.67
N ARG A 224 9.91 1.24 -25.35
CA ARG A 224 9.70 0.07 -24.49
C ARG A 224 8.23 -0.32 -24.36
N ILE A 225 7.35 0.66 -24.25
CA ILE A 225 5.91 0.43 -24.22
C ILE A 225 5.44 -0.23 -25.54
N LYS A 226 5.99 0.22 -26.69
CA LYS A 226 5.67 -0.40 -27.98
C LYS A 226 6.14 -1.86 -28.06
N GLU A 227 7.31 -2.19 -27.54
CA GLU A 227 7.82 -3.57 -27.50
C GLU A 227 6.88 -4.47 -26.67
N ILE A 228 6.42 -3.98 -25.51
CA ILE A 228 5.52 -4.72 -24.61
C ILE A 228 4.15 -4.95 -25.28
N ILE A 229 3.52 -3.88 -25.81
CA ILE A 229 2.19 -3.98 -26.45
C ILE A 229 2.20 -4.88 -27.67
N SER A 230 3.30 -4.85 -28.46
CA SER A 230 3.45 -5.66 -29.66
C SER A 230 3.95 -7.07 -29.36
N ALA A 231 4.16 -7.41 -28.09
CA ALA A 231 4.77 -8.69 -27.67
C ALA A 231 5.99 -9.06 -28.54
N ALA A 232 6.90 -8.08 -28.72
CA ALA A 232 8.03 -8.22 -29.64
C ALA A 232 8.95 -9.36 -29.17
N LYS A 233 9.23 -10.31 -30.08
CA LYS A 233 10.16 -11.43 -29.80
C LYS A 233 11.58 -10.96 -29.52
N ASN A 234 12.02 -9.94 -30.24
CA ASN A 234 13.35 -9.35 -30.09
C ASN A 234 13.23 -8.03 -29.36
N ILE A 235 13.78 -7.97 -28.15
CA ILE A 235 13.82 -6.78 -27.31
C ILE A 235 15.16 -6.07 -27.59
N SER A 236 15.15 -4.73 -27.76
CA SER A 236 16.34 -3.96 -28.11
C SER A 236 17.44 -4.05 -27.04
N THR A 237 17.06 -4.03 -25.79
CA THR A 237 18.00 -4.13 -24.64
C THR A 237 17.47 -5.13 -23.62
N PRO A 238 17.73 -6.43 -23.83
CA PRO A 238 17.27 -7.45 -22.88
C PRO A 238 18.09 -7.38 -21.58
N ILE A 239 17.38 -7.36 -20.44
CA ILE A 239 17.99 -7.43 -19.11
C ILE A 239 17.50 -8.72 -18.45
N ILE A 240 18.46 -9.55 -18.05
CA ILE A 240 18.18 -10.78 -17.31
C ILE A 240 18.79 -10.62 -15.92
N THR A 241 17.94 -10.64 -14.90
CA THR A 241 18.37 -10.61 -13.51
C THR A 241 18.29 -12.02 -12.95
N ALA A 242 19.45 -12.59 -12.59
CA ALA A 242 19.54 -13.88 -11.93
C ALA A 242 19.94 -13.68 -10.46
N LYS A 243 19.14 -14.23 -9.55
CA LYS A 243 19.50 -14.27 -8.13
C LYS A 243 20.45 -15.43 -7.87
N LEU A 244 21.49 -15.18 -7.07
CA LEU A 244 22.40 -16.22 -6.62
C LEU A 244 21.81 -16.94 -5.41
N GLU A 245 22.11 -18.23 -5.23
CA GLU A 245 21.70 -18.97 -4.04
C GLU A 245 22.33 -18.40 -2.75
N ASN A 246 23.57 -17.88 -2.86
CA ASN A 246 24.29 -17.23 -1.78
C ASN A 246 24.52 -15.76 -2.09
N ASP A 247 23.59 -14.89 -1.74
CA ASP A 247 23.67 -13.44 -1.99
C ASP A 247 24.69 -12.70 -1.08
N ASN A 248 25.10 -13.32 0.02
CA ASN A 248 25.96 -12.70 1.05
C ASN A 248 27.46 -12.77 0.77
N GLN A 249 27.90 -13.53 -0.25
CA GLN A 249 29.31 -13.71 -0.54
C GLN A 249 29.72 -13.07 -1.88
N VAL A 250 30.53 -12.02 -1.79
CA VAL A 250 31.06 -11.30 -2.96
C VAL A 250 31.95 -12.20 -3.84
N GLU A 251 32.65 -13.19 -3.24
CA GLU A 251 33.54 -14.09 -3.97
C GLU A 251 32.77 -15.03 -4.90
N THR A 252 31.65 -15.58 -4.47
CA THR A 252 30.77 -16.42 -5.31
C THR A 252 30.22 -15.64 -6.49
N ALA A 253 29.82 -14.39 -6.27
CA ALA A 253 29.35 -13.50 -7.34
C ALA A 253 30.45 -13.22 -8.36
N ARG A 254 31.70 -13.01 -7.94
CA ARG A 254 32.86 -12.80 -8.82
C ARG A 254 33.18 -14.05 -9.65
N ILE A 255 33.10 -15.24 -9.05
CA ILE A 255 33.33 -16.50 -9.78
C ILE A 255 32.24 -16.71 -10.83
N VAL A 256 30.98 -16.47 -10.51
CA VAL A 256 29.86 -16.58 -11.46
C VAL A 256 30.01 -15.55 -12.59
N LYS A 257 30.33 -14.29 -12.25
CA LYS A 257 30.60 -13.24 -13.22
C LYS A 257 31.73 -13.67 -14.20
N ALA A 258 32.86 -14.18 -13.69
CA ALA A 258 33.98 -14.60 -14.50
C ALA A 258 33.65 -15.78 -15.45
N ARG A 259 32.67 -16.62 -15.10
CA ARG A 259 32.19 -17.71 -15.97
C ARG A 259 31.23 -17.24 -17.06
N ILE A 260 30.43 -16.19 -16.79
CA ILE A 260 29.42 -15.66 -17.72
C ILE A 260 30.03 -14.64 -18.67
N GLU A 261 30.95 -13.80 -18.17
CA GLU A 261 31.57 -12.71 -18.93
C GLU A 261 32.56 -13.28 -19.98
N LYS A 262 32.36 -12.86 -21.22
CA LYS A 262 33.30 -13.23 -22.30
C LYS A 262 34.63 -12.51 -22.07
N CYS A 263 35.64 -13.27 -21.71
CA CYS A 263 36.99 -12.75 -21.56
C CYS A 263 37.76 -12.95 -22.85
N VAL A 264 38.32 -11.87 -23.40
CA VAL A 264 39.23 -11.94 -24.54
C VAL A 264 40.67 -11.80 -24.06
N LEU A 265 41.61 -12.29 -24.89
CA LEU A 265 43.02 -12.33 -24.53
C LEU A 265 43.61 -10.92 -24.28
N GLU A 266 43.03 -9.91 -24.91
CA GLU A 266 43.39 -8.50 -24.74
C GLU A 266 43.06 -7.98 -23.32
N ASP A 267 41.99 -8.48 -22.70
CA ASP A 267 41.59 -8.10 -21.32
C ASP A 267 42.54 -8.67 -20.28
N VAL A 268 43.14 -9.83 -20.57
CA VAL A 268 44.10 -10.51 -19.68
C VAL A 268 45.52 -9.94 -19.82
N PHE A 269 45.87 -9.47 -21.01
CA PHE A 269 47.20 -8.95 -21.31
C PHE A 269 47.18 -7.53 -21.87
N PRO A 270 46.87 -6.52 -21.04
CA PRO A 270 46.73 -5.12 -21.48
C PRO A 270 48.07 -4.53 -22.05
N TYR A 271 49.20 -5.13 -21.71
CA TYR A 271 50.54 -4.62 -22.13
C TYR A 271 51.04 -5.13 -23.48
N ARG A 272 50.25 -5.89 -24.23
CA ARG A 272 50.73 -6.51 -25.47
C ARG A 272 50.68 -5.61 -26.71
N LYS A 273 50.09 -4.42 -26.62
CA LYS A 273 50.09 -3.48 -27.76
C LYS A 273 51.50 -2.99 -28.17
N ASP A 274 52.37 -2.88 -27.20
CA ASP A 274 53.73 -2.35 -27.45
C ASP A 274 54.78 -3.39 -27.93
N GLN A 275 54.51 -4.68 -27.69
CA GLN A 275 55.45 -5.74 -28.12
C GLN A 275 55.16 -6.29 -29.52
N LEU A 276 53.94 -6.14 -30.06
CA LEU A 276 53.62 -6.59 -31.43
C LEU A 276 54.17 -5.67 -32.53
N THR A 277 54.61 -4.47 -32.22
CA THR A 277 55.22 -3.51 -33.13
C THR A 277 56.75 -3.76 -33.31
N LEU A 278 57.36 -4.60 -32.48
CA LEU A 278 58.80 -4.88 -32.53
C LEU A 278 59.21 -6.12 -33.39
N PHE A 279 58.22 -6.83 -33.93
CA PHE A 279 58.43 -8.02 -34.78
C PHE A 279 57.88 -7.88 -36.20
N ARG A 280 57.97 -6.67 -36.76
CA ARG A 280 57.74 -6.45 -38.16
C ARG A 280 59.06 -6.07 -38.89
#